data_adc21c5ccab1b68f167e6bbf243438eb
#
_entry.id   adc21c5ccab1b68f167e6bbf243438eb
#
_cell.length_a   1.000
_cell.length_b   1.000
_cell.length_c   1.000
_cell.angle_alpha   90.00
_cell.angle_beta   90.00
_cell.angle_gamma   90.00
#
_symmetry.space_group_name_H-M   'P 1'
#
loop_
_entity.id
_entity.type
_entity.pdbx_description
1 polymer ?
#
loop_
_entity_poly.entity_id
_entity_poly.type
_entity_poly.pdbx_seq_one_letter_code
_entity_poly.pdbx_strand_id
1 'polypeptide(L)'
;MPPVPVVTWNDKLAKAAYDHSVEMKANDYFSHTGLNGSNPGQRITAAGYTWKTYGENIAKGYTSEQAVMNGWLSSEGHCRNIMNGNFQEMGAGRQDTYWTQEFAAR
;
A
#
# COMPACT_ATOMS: atom_id res chain seq x y z
N MET A 1 4.86 21.05 12.00
CA MET A 1 4.02 19.84 11.84
C MET A 1 4.38 18.85 12.95
N PRO A 2 3.38 18.40 13.68
CA PRO A 2 3.70 17.40 14.70
C PRO A 2 4.28 16.14 14.05
N PRO A 3 5.27 15.51 14.66
CA PRO A 3 5.82 14.27 14.12
C PRO A 3 4.75 13.16 14.19
N VAL A 4 4.67 12.34 13.14
CA VAL A 4 3.85 11.14 13.18
C VAL A 4 4.69 9.99 13.73
N PRO A 5 4.07 8.99 14.37
CA PRO A 5 4.80 7.81 14.82
C PRO A 5 5.49 7.13 13.63
N VAL A 6 6.70 6.65 13.87
CA VAL A 6 7.42 5.90 12.84
C VAL A 6 6.73 4.56 12.64
N VAL A 7 6.34 4.25 11.40
CA VAL A 7 5.79 2.93 11.07
C VAL A 7 6.93 1.92 10.95
N THR A 8 6.67 0.70 11.35
CA THR A 8 7.62 -0.40 11.20
C THR A 8 7.22 -1.27 10.01
N TRP A 9 8.21 -1.85 9.35
CA TRP A 9 7.99 -2.76 8.23
C TRP A 9 7.34 -4.06 8.71
N ASN A 10 6.35 -4.53 7.97
CA ASN A 10 5.69 -5.82 8.25
C ASN A 10 5.64 -6.65 6.98
N ASP A 11 6.19 -7.87 7.04
CA ASP A 11 6.30 -8.74 5.89
C ASP A 11 4.95 -9.20 5.34
N LYS A 12 3.94 -9.32 6.18
CA LYS A 12 2.59 -9.70 5.74
C LYS A 12 1.93 -8.58 4.94
N LEU A 13 2.12 -7.35 5.38
CA LEU A 13 1.66 -6.18 4.62
C LEU A 13 2.41 -6.06 3.30
N ALA A 14 3.72 -6.31 3.32
CA ALA A 14 4.53 -6.31 2.11
C ALA A 14 4.08 -7.39 1.12
N LYS A 15 3.72 -8.57 1.61
CA LYS A 15 3.19 -9.65 0.75
C LYS A 15 1.87 -9.24 0.11
N ALA A 16 0.94 -8.68 0.88
CA ALA A 16 -0.33 -8.21 0.35
C ALA A 16 -0.10 -7.13 -0.73
N ALA A 17 0.82 -6.21 -0.48
CA ALA A 17 1.17 -5.14 -1.42
C ALA A 17 1.78 -5.70 -2.70
N TYR A 18 2.76 -6.59 -2.57
CA TYR A 18 3.43 -7.18 -3.72
C TYR A 18 2.47 -7.99 -4.58
N ASP A 19 1.66 -8.85 -3.96
CA ASP A 19 0.69 -9.69 -4.67
C ASP A 19 -0.31 -8.83 -5.45
N HIS A 20 -0.73 -7.70 -4.88
CA HIS A 20 -1.63 -6.78 -5.58
C HIS A 20 -0.95 -6.11 -6.79
N SER A 21 0.31 -5.69 -6.64
CA SER A 21 1.08 -5.12 -7.75
C SER A 21 1.25 -6.15 -8.88
N VAL A 22 1.55 -7.40 -8.53
CA VAL A 22 1.68 -8.50 -9.50
C VAL A 22 0.35 -8.71 -10.25
N GLU A 23 -0.76 -8.73 -9.52
CA GLU A 23 -2.08 -8.94 -10.12
C GLU A 23 -2.45 -7.79 -11.06
N MET A 24 -2.22 -6.56 -10.65
CA MET A 24 -2.49 -5.39 -11.50
C MET A 24 -1.67 -5.44 -12.80
N LYS A 25 -0.39 -5.77 -12.68
CA LYS A 25 0.49 -5.87 -13.86
C LYS A 25 0.07 -7.01 -14.79
N ALA A 26 -0.18 -8.18 -14.22
CA ALA A 26 -0.50 -9.37 -15.01
C ALA A 26 -1.83 -9.26 -15.75
N ASN A 27 -2.78 -8.52 -15.21
CA ASN A 27 -4.14 -8.41 -15.75
C ASN A 27 -4.43 -7.00 -16.31
N ASP A 28 -3.42 -6.16 -16.38
CA ASP A 28 -3.49 -4.82 -16.99
C ASP A 28 -4.66 -4.00 -16.44
N TYR A 29 -4.71 -3.86 -15.10
CA TYR A 29 -5.67 -2.98 -14.46
C TYR A 29 -5.01 -2.18 -13.33
N PHE A 30 -5.66 -1.11 -12.93
CA PHE A 30 -5.16 -0.21 -11.88
C PHE A 30 -6.33 0.19 -10.98
N SER A 31 -6.44 -0.45 -9.82
CA SER A 31 -7.54 -0.23 -8.88
C SER A 31 -7.19 -0.75 -7.49
N HIS A 32 -7.79 -0.14 -6.47
CA HIS A 32 -7.74 -0.69 -5.11
C HIS A 32 -8.54 -1.99 -5.00
N THR A 33 -9.53 -2.20 -5.85
CA THR A 33 -10.34 -3.42 -5.86
C THR A 33 -9.66 -4.49 -6.72
N GLY A 34 -9.43 -5.67 -6.15
CA GLY A 34 -8.86 -6.79 -6.86
C GLY A 34 -9.83 -7.43 -7.85
N LEU A 35 -9.32 -8.32 -8.71
CA LEU A 35 -10.13 -8.99 -9.74
C LEU A 35 -11.26 -9.83 -9.15
N ASN A 36 -11.04 -10.41 -7.96
CA ASN A 36 -12.06 -11.19 -7.24
C ASN A 36 -12.99 -10.33 -6.40
N GLY A 37 -12.94 -9.01 -6.56
CA GLY A 37 -13.74 -8.07 -5.78
C GLY A 37 -13.15 -7.75 -4.41
N SER A 38 -11.95 -8.22 -4.09
CA SER A 38 -11.33 -7.98 -2.77
C SER A 38 -10.96 -6.51 -2.58
N ASN A 39 -11.18 -6.03 -1.35
CA ASN A 39 -10.64 -4.74 -0.93
C ASN A 39 -9.26 -4.94 -0.27
N PRO A 40 -8.50 -3.84 0.01
CA PRO A 40 -7.18 -4.00 0.62
C PRO A 40 -7.21 -4.72 1.98
N GLY A 41 -8.23 -4.48 2.79
CA GLY A 41 -8.37 -5.14 4.09
C GLY A 41 -8.48 -6.67 3.96
N GLN A 42 -9.23 -7.13 2.96
CA GLN A 42 -9.36 -8.56 2.70
C GLN A 42 -8.04 -9.18 2.25
N ARG A 43 -7.28 -8.48 1.42
CA ARG A 43 -5.95 -8.94 0.98
C ARG A 43 -4.96 -9.00 2.14
N ILE A 44 -5.00 -8.01 3.02
CA ILE A 44 -4.15 -7.96 4.22
C ILE A 44 -4.48 -9.14 5.14
N THR A 45 -5.77 -9.41 5.35
CA THR A 45 -6.22 -10.56 6.14
C THR A 45 -5.77 -11.87 5.50
N ALA A 46 -5.89 -12.00 4.19
CA ALA A 46 -5.47 -13.20 3.47
C ALA A 46 -3.95 -13.44 3.59
N ALA A 47 -3.17 -12.38 3.74
CA ALA A 47 -1.73 -12.48 3.96
C ALA A 47 -1.35 -12.84 5.41
N GLY A 48 -2.33 -12.94 6.29
CA GLY A 48 -2.12 -13.37 7.67
C GLY A 48 -2.04 -12.25 8.70
N TYR A 49 -2.38 -11.04 8.34
CA TYR A 49 -2.34 -9.89 9.24
C TYR A 49 -3.74 -9.55 9.74
N THR A 50 -3.89 -9.45 11.06
CA THR A 50 -5.16 -9.05 11.68
C THR A 50 -5.12 -7.54 11.93
N TRP A 51 -5.94 -6.80 11.20
CA TRP A 51 -5.93 -5.34 11.25
C TRP A 51 -7.14 -4.79 12.01
N LYS A 52 -6.91 -3.64 12.63
CA LYS A 52 -7.96 -2.81 13.22
C LYS A 52 -8.32 -1.67 12.29
N THR A 53 -7.31 -1.13 11.60
CA THR A 53 -7.47 -0.11 10.58
C THR A 53 -6.41 -0.33 9.50
N TYR A 54 -6.70 0.10 8.27
CA TYR A 54 -5.78 -0.02 7.16
C TYR A 54 -5.94 1.14 6.18
N GLY A 55 -4.91 1.31 5.33
CA GLY A 55 -4.95 2.21 4.19
C GLY A 55 -4.06 1.67 3.09
N GLU A 56 -4.33 2.07 1.86
CA GLU A 56 -3.55 1.62 0.71
C GLU A 56 -3.24 2.79 -0.21
N ASN A 57 -1.99 2.86 -0.67
CA ASN A 57 -1.59 3.71 -1.78
C ASN A 57 -1.22 2.82 -2.96
N ILE A 58 -1.64 3.18 -4.16
CA ILE A 58 -1.22 2.51 -5.40
C ILE A 58 -0.68 3.54 -6.37
N ALA A 59 0.21 3.11 -7.26
CA ALA A 59 0.77 3.96 -8.31
C ALA A 59 1.16 3.12 -9.51
N LYS A 60 1.18 3.75 -10.67
CA LYS A 60 1.55 3.12 -11.93
C LYS A 60 2.39 4.10 -12.75
N GLY A 61 3.42 3.58 -13.41
CA GLY A 61 4.26 4.38 -14.32
C GLY A 61 5.54 4.91 -13.72
N TYR A 62 5.78 4.69 -12.44
CA TYR A 62 7.01 5.12 -11.78
C TYR A 62 8.08 4.04 -11.88
N THR A 63 9.32 4.47 -12.07
CA THR A 63 10.46 3.56 -12.23
C THR A 63 11.43 3.58 -11.07
N SER A 64 11.21 4.42 -10.05
CA SER A 64 12.05 4.47 -8.86
C SER A 64 11.22 4.73 -7.62
N GLU A 65 11.75 4.29 -6.48
CA GLU A 65 11.13 4.50 -5.17
C GLU A 65 10.98 5.98 -4.85
N GLN A 66 12.01 6.78 -5.15
CA GLN A 66 11.97 8.21 -4.91
C GLN A 66 10.87 8.88 -5.73
N ALA A 67 10.75 8.53 -7.00
CA ALA A 67 9.74 9.11 -7.88
C ALA A 67 8.33 8.78 -7.41
N VAL A 68 8.06 7.51 -7.03
CA VAL A 68 6.73 7.11 -6.56
C VAL A 68 6.40 7.77 -5.22
N MET A 69 7.37 7.89 -4.31
CA MET A 69 7.15 8.58 -3.04
C MET A 69 6.84 10.05 -3.25
N ASN A 70 7.56 10.72 -4.16
CA ASN A 70 7.28 12.12 -4.49
C ASN A 70 5.87 12.26 -5.08
N GLY A 71 5.45 11.33 -5.92
CA GLY A 71 4.10 11.30 -6.47
C GLY A 71 3.02 11.15 -5.40
N TRP A 72 3.21 10.23 -4.48
CA TRP A 72 2.27 10.02 -3.39
C TRP A 72 2.21 11.23 -2.44
N LEU A 73 3.36 11.79 -2.08
CA LEU A 73 3.42 12.95 -1.19
C LEU A 73 2.80 14.20 -1.82
N SER A 74 2.80 14.30 -3.15
CA SER A 74 2.20 15.41 -3.87
C SER A 74 0.68 15.29 -4.01
N SER A 75 0.11 14.12 -3.73
CA SER A 75 -1.32 13.87 -3.79
C SER A 75 -1.89 13.87 -2.38
N GLU A 76 -2.90 14.70 -2.14
CA GLU A 76 -3.47 14.87 -0.80
C GLU A 76 -3.96 13.55 -0.20
N GLY A 77 -4.71 12.75 -0.96
CA GLY A 77 -5.25 11.48 -0.47
C GLY A 77 -4.17 10.47 -0.13
N HIS A 78 -3.14 10.35 -0.98
CA HIS A 78 -2.02 9.43 -0.73
C HIS A 78 -1.17 9.92 0.44
N CYS A 79 -0.92 11.22 0.51
CA CYS A 79 -0.14 11.82 1.58
C CYS A 79 -0.83 11.61 2.94
N ARG A 80 -2.14 11.71 2.99
CA ARG A 80 -2.91 11.46 4.22
C ARG A 80 -2.66 10.05 4.76
N ASN A 81 -2.60 9.04 3.89
CA ASN A 81 -2.28 7.68 4.31
C ASN A 81 -0.89 7.61 4.93
N ILE A 82 0.11 8.19 4.26
CA ILE A 82 1.49 8.16 4.75
C ILE A 82 1.63 8.87 6.09
N MET A 83 0.93 9.97 6.27
CA MET A 83 1.04 10.82 7.47
C MET A 83 0.03 10.45 8.55
N ASN A 84 -0.77 9.40 8.36
CA ASN A 84 -1.80 9.01 9.32
C ASN A 84 -1.18 8.34 10.55
N GLY A 85 -1.27 9.01 11.70
CA GLY A 85 -0.70 8.53 12.95
C GLY A 85 -1.38 7.29 13.54
N ASN A 86 -2.52 6.85 12.98
CA ASN A 86 -3.19 5.64 13.42
C ASN A 86 -2.55 4.37 12.85
N PHE A 87 -1.71 4.48 11.82
CA PHE A 87 -1.01 3.34 11.25
C PHE A 87 0.30 3.11 11.99
N GLN A 88 0.57 1.87 12.34
CA GLN A 88 1.75 1.46 13.10
C GLN A 88 2.73 0.64 12.28
N GLU A 89 2.24 -0.03 11.24
CA GLU A 89 3.04 -0.92 10.40
C GLU A 89 2.75 -0.64 8.93
N MET A 90 3.72 -0.95 8.07
CA MET A 90 3.57 -0.79 6.64
C MET A 90 4.31 -1.87 5.87
N GLY A 91 3.91 -2.10 4.65
CA GLY A 91 4.64 -2.91 3.69
C GLY A 91 4.41 -2.36 2.30
N ALA A 92 5.30 -2.63 1.39
CA ALA A 92 5.20 -2.17 0.02
C ALA A 92 5.71 -3.24 -0.93
N GLY A 93 5.18 -3.24 -2.15
CA GLY A 93 5.62 -4.16 -3.19
C GLY A 93 5.52 -3.52 -4.56
N ARG A 94 6.39 -3.95 -5.43
CA ARG A 94 6.50 -3.41 -6.79
C ARG A 94 6.58 -4.56 -7.78
N GLN A 95 5.84 -4.42 -8.89
CA GLN A 95 6.00 -5.27 -10.06
C GLN A 95 6.07 -4.36 -11.28
N ASP A 96 7.24 -4.28 -11.89
CA ASP A 96 7.52 -3.36 -13.00
C ASP A 96 7.22 -1.92 -12.58
N THR A 97 6.29 -1.23 -13.22
CA THR A 97 5.91 0.15 -12.87
C THR A 97 4.66 0.23 -12.00
N TYR A 98 4.18 -0.91 -11.49
CA TYR A 98 3.03 -0.97 -10.60
C TYR A 98 3.51 -1.04 -9.14
N TRP A 99 2.99 -0.18 -8.30
CA TRP A 99 3.40 -0.02 -6.91
C TRP A 99 2.21 -0.09 -5.98
N THR A 100 2.38 -0.79 -4.86
CA THR A 100 1.36 -0.84 -3.81
C THR A 100 2.04 -0.64 -2.46
N GLN A 101 1.40 0.14 -1.60
CA GLN A 101 1.86 0.40 -0.24
C GLN A 101 0.68 0.14 0.69
N GLU A 102 0.85 -0.76 1.65
CA GLU A 102 -0.18 -1.09 2.64
C GLU A 102 0.22 -0.54 4.00
N PHE A 103 -0.72 0.11 4.66
CA PHE A 103 -0.57 0.59 6.02
C PHE A 103 -1.61 -0.07 6.89
N ALA A 104 -1.26 -0.38 8.14
CA ALA A 104 -2.23 -0.96 9.06
C ALA A 104 -1.80 -0.79 10.53
N ALA A 105 -2.76 -1.02 11.41
CA ALA A 105 -2.54 -1.19 12.84
C ALA A 105 -3.38 -2.35 13.33
N ARG A 106 -2.85 -3.05 14.32
CA ARG A 106 -3.54 -4.17 14.96
C ARG A 106 -4.49 -3.72 16.04
#